data_5d2535ee053c8baac350ded42d3b8d60
#
_entry.id   5d2535ee053c8baac350ded42d3b8d60
#
_cell.length_a   1.000
_cell.length_b   1.000
_cell.length_c   1.000
_cell.angle_alpha   90.00
_cell.angle_beta   90.00
_cell.angle_gamma   90.00
#
_symmetry.space_group_name_H-M   'P 1'
#
loop_
_entity.id
_entity.type
_entity.pdbx_description
1 polymer ?
#
loop_
_entity_poly.entity_id
_entity_poly.type
_entity_poly.pdbx_seq_one_letter_code
_entity_poly.pdbx_strand_id
1 'polypeptide(L)'
;RLFYSTHFDKTMKVGASVACARRGGCSATFDELNKYFTISNMPVAPSQYWNSIHGREKGEAVWDEEGKQTMRVLARNMSFLMKSIALGREQFGLPEKEERVFTHFIR
;
A
#
# COMPACT_ATOMS: atom_id res chain seq x y z
N ARG A 1 -14.12 -2.51 6.16
CA ARG A 1 -15.30 -1.67 6.38
C ARG A 1 -14.92 -0.23 6.73
N LEU A 2 -14.15 -0.01 7.80
CA LEU A 2 -13.76 1.33 8.26
C LEU A 2 -13.08 2.15 7.16
N PHE A 3 -12.13 1.56 6.46
CA PHE A 3 -11.35 2.22 5.42
C PHE A 3 -12.20 2.68 4.23
N TYR A 4 -13.18 1.89 3.83
CA TYR A 4 -14.08 2.19 2.72
C TYR A 4 -15.21 3.14 3.11
N SER A 5 -15.73 3.04 4.32
CA SER A 5 -16.89 3.81 4.79
C SER A 5 -16.56 5.22 5.28
N THR A 6 -15.29 5.58 5.36
CA THR A 6 -14.90 6.94 5.72
C THR A 6 -15.10 7.87 4.52
N HIS A 7 -15.72 9.03 4.73
CA HIS A 7 -15.90 10.07 3.71
C HIS A 7 -14.62 10.87 3.45
N PHE A 8 -13.52 10.41 3.96
CA PHE A 8 -12.23 11.04 3.84
C PHE A 8 -11.61 10.73 2.47
N ASP A 9 -11.25 11.77 1.71
CA ASP A 9 -10.60 11.62 0.41
C ASP A 9 -9.15 11.16 0.56
N LYS A 10 -8.85 9.96 0.04
CA LYS A 10 -7.54 9.32 0.12
C LYS A 10 -6.81 9.33 -1.23
N THR A 11 -7.41 9.94 -2.25
CA THR A 11 -6.87 9.97 -3.61
C THR A 11 -5.42 10.44 -3.64
N MET A 12 -4.57 9.66 -4.31
CA MET A 12 -3.14 9.91 -4.48
C MET A 12 -2.32 9.96 -3.18
N LYS A 13 -2.87 9.55 -2.05
CA LYS A 13 -2.07 9.23 -0.86
C LYS A 13 -1.37 7.90 -1.07
N VAL A 14 -0.07 7.84 -0.79
CA VAL A 14 0.71 6.62 -0.97
C VAL A 14 0.36 5.62 0.14
N GLY A 15 0.00 4.41 -0.26
CA GLY A 15 -0.26 3.30 0.64
C GLY A 15 0.80 2.21 0.55
N ALA A 16 0.98 1.49 1.64
CA ALA A 16 1.78 0.28 1.67
C ALA A 16 1.25 -0.68 2.73
N SER A 17 1.29 -1.97 2.45
CA SER A 17 1.03 -3.02 3.42
C SER A 17 2.28 -3.81 3.71
N VAL A 18 2.40 -4.30 4.93
CA VAL A 18 3.48 -5.17 5.40
C VAL A 18 2.86 -6.33 6.15
N ALA A 19 3.31 -7.53 5.87
CA ALA A 19 2.87 -8.73 6.58
C ALA A 19 4.04 -9.37 7.32
N CYS A 20 3.78 -9.84 8.53
CA CYS A 20 4.74 -10.60 9.30
C CYS A 20 4.16 -12.00 9.58
N ALA A 21 4.98 -13.03 9.39
CA ALA A 21 4.58 -14.39 9.70
C ALA A 21 5.77 -15.23 10.14
N ARG A 22 5.45 -16.35 10.80
CA ARG A 22 6.45 -17.37 11.13
C ARG A 22 6.93 -18.10 9.88
N ARG A 23 6.02 -18.40 8.95
CA ARG A 23 6.31 -19.23 7.74
C ARG A 23 5.64 -18.66 6.50
N GLY A 24 4.34 -18.86 6.35
CA GLY A 24 3.60 -18.56 5.14
C GLY A 24 2.39 -17.66 5.38
N GLY A 25 1.69 -17.34 4.29
CA GLY A 25 0.50 -16.50 4.31
C GLY A 25 0.77 -15.00 4.10
N CYS A 26 2.03 -14.57 4.10
CA CYS A 26 2.37 -13.16 3.91
C CYS A 26 1.92 -12.63 2.55
N SER A 27 2.11 -13.39 1.47
CA SER A 27 1.73 -12.95 0.12
C SER A 27 0.23 -12.74 -0.01
N ALA A 28 -0.58 -13.69 0.48
CA ALA A 28 -2.04 -13.57 0.44
C ALA A 28 -2.53 -12.39 1.28
N THR A 29 -1.96 -12.21 2.46
CA THR A 29 -2.28 -11.07 3.34
C THR A 29 -1.92 -9.73 2.69
N PHE A 30 -0.73 -9.66 2.10
CA PHE A 30 -0.25 -8.49 1.38
C PHE A 30 -1.17 -8.12 0.21
N ASP A 31 -1.56 -9.10 -0.61
CA ASP A 31 -2.45 -8.88 -1.75
C ASP A 31 -3.83 -8.38 -1.30
N GLU A 32 -4.37 -8.96 -0.25
CA GLU A 32 -5.67 -8.58 0.29
C GLU A 32 -5.66 -7.16 0.87
N LEU A 33 -4.62 -6.81 1.61
CA LEU A 33 -4.47 -5.47 2.17
C LEU A 33 -4.30 -4.40 1.09
N ASN A 34 -3.58 -4.70 0.01
CA ASN A 34 -3.37 -3.75 -1.08
C ASN A 34 -4.66 -3.38 -1.82
N LYS A 35 -5.68 -4.23 -1.80
CA LYS A 35 -6.98 -3.92 -2.37
C LYS A 35 -7.65 -2.72 -1.71
N TYR A 36 -7.43 -2.50 -0.43
CA TYR A 36 -7.97 -1.33 0.27
C TYR A 36 -7.39 -0.02 -0.27
N PHE A 37 -6.14 -0.03 -0.66
CA PHE A 37 -5.50 1.15 -1.26
C PHE A 37 -6.00 1.38 -2.68
N THR A 38 -6.03 0.36 -3.50
CA THR A 38 -6.43 0.48 -4.90
C THR A 38 -7.89 0.91 -5.06
N ILE A 39 -8.82 0.38 -4.24
CA ILE A 39 -10.23 0.82 -4.27
C ILE A 39 -10.40 2.27 -3.82
N SER A 40 -9.42 2.81 -3.09
CA SER A 40 -9.43 4.19 -2.59
C SER A 40 -8.67 5.17 -3.49
N ASN A 41 -8.30 4.73 -4.69
CA ASN A 41 -7.53 5.52 -5.66
C ASN A 41 -6.18 5.99 -5.09
N MET A 42 -5.54 5.11 -4.34
CA MET A 42 -4.23 5.33 -3.73
C MET A 42 -3.16 4.55 -4.48
N PRO A 43 -2.03 5.15 -4.88
CA PRO A 43 -0.89 4.40 -5.38
C PRO A 43 -0.30 3.52 -4.27
N VAL A 44 0.08 2.30 -4.64
CA VAL A 44 0.71 1.34 -3.72
C VAL A 44 2.21 1.36 -3.92
N ALA A 45 2.95 1.65 -2.87
CA ALA A 45 4.41 1.66 -2.93
C ALA A 45 4.96 0.23 -3.00
N PRO A 46 5.81 -0.06 -4.00
CA PRO A 46 6.52 -1.32 -4.08
C PRO A 46 7.80 -1.28 -3.25
N SER A 47 8.34 -2.45 -2.99
CA SER A 47 9.73 -2.64 -2.58
C SER A 47 10.47 -3.46 -3.65
N GLN A 48 11.49 -4.20 -3.24
CA GLN A 48 12.19 -5.14 -4.13
C GLN A 48 11.55 -6.54 -4.18
N TYR A 49 10.63 -6.82 -3.26
CA TYR A 49 9.92 -8.09 -3.12
C TYR A 49 8.54 -7.85 -2.47
N TRP A 50 7.79 -8.90 -2.17
CA TRP A 50 6.59 -8.74 -1.36
C TRP A 50 6.96 -8.20 0.03
N ASN A 51 6.19 -7.26 0.52
CA ASN A 51 6.51 -6.59 1.78
C ASN A 51 6.23 -7.52 2.96
N SER A 52 7.15 -8.41 3.21
CA SER A 52 7.08 -9.38 4.30
C SER A 52 8.33 -9.40 5.14
N ILE A 53 8.16 -9.76 6.40
CA ILE A 53 9.25 -10.02 7.34
C ILE A 53 8.87 -11.24 8.17
N HIS A 54 9.84 -12.04 8.55
CA HIS A 54 9.59 -13.30 9.22
C HIS A 54 10.23 -13.34 10.61
N GLY A 55 9.54 -13.98 11.54
CA GLY A 55 10.00 -14.23 12.89
C GLY A 55 9.03 -15.14 13.63
N ARG A 56 9.53 -15.99 14.51
CA ARG A 56 8.74 -16.93 15.31
C ARG A 56 8.44 -16.35 16.69
N GLU A 57 9.48 -15.95 17.39
CA GLU A 57 9.40 -15.45 18.74
C GLU A 57 9.54 -13.92 18.75
N LYS A 58 9.20 -13.32 19.88
CA LYS A 58 9.33 -11.88 20.06
C LYS A 58 10.77 -11.43 19.79
N GLY A 59 10.93 -10.48 18.91
CA GLY A 59 12.23 -9.89 18.56
C GLY A 59 12.98 -10.58 17.43
N GLU A 60 12.57 -11.77 16.97
CA GLU A 60 13.31 -12.51 15.92
C GLU A 60 13.26 -11.85 14.54
N ALA A 61 12.24 -11.05 14.27
CA ALA A 61 12.14 -10.34 12.99
C ALA A 61 13.35 -9.44 12.71
N VAL A 62 14.08 -9.00 13.73
CA VAL A 62 15.33 -8.22 13.55
C VAL A 62 16.47 -9.02 12.93
N TRP A 63 16.38 -10.34 12.92
CA TRP A 63 17.35 -11.25 12.31
C TRP A 63 17.03 -11.60 10.85
N ASP A 64 15.84 -11.24 10.39
CA ASP A 64 15.47 -11.41 8.99
C ASP A 64 16.10 -10.27 8.16
N GLU A 65 17.32 -10.49 7.69
CA GLU A 65 18.07 -9.48 6.94
C GLU A 65 17.42 -9.13 5.60
N GLU A 66 16.83 -10.11 4.93
CA GLU A 66 16.10 -9.89 3.67
C GLU A 66 14.83 -9.06 3.91
N GLY A 67 14.06 -9.42 4.92
CA GLY A 67 12.87 -8.66 5.33
C GLY A 67 13.22 -7.23 5.72
N LYS A 68 14.28 -7.03 6.49
CA LYS A 68 14.75 -5.67 6.84
C LYS A 68 15.20 -4.87 5.62
N GLN A 69 15.89 -5.48 4.68
CA GLN A 69 16.27 -4.82 3.43
C GLN A 69 15.03 -4.43 2.63
N THR A 70 14.07 -5.32 2.52
CA THR A 70 12.78 -5.06 1.88
C THR A 70 12.07 -3.85 2.50
N MET A 71 12.06 -3.76 3.83
CA MET A 71 11.48 -2.61 4.54
C MET A 71 12.24 -1.30 4.26
N ARG A 72 13.56 -1.34 4.20
CA ARG A 72 14.36 -0.13 3.86
C ARG A 72 14.08 0.35 2.44
N VAL A 73 14.00 -0.58 1.49
CA VAL A 73 13.67 -0.25 0.09
C VAL A 73 12.24 0.30 -0.02
N LEU A 74 11.28 -0.31 0.68
CA LEU A 74 9.91 0.19 0.75
C LEU A 74 9.88 1.64 1.25
N ALA A 75 10.56 1.94 2.34
CA ALA A 75 10.60 3.28 2.91
C ALA A 75 11.17 4.33 1.94
N ARG A 76 12.24 3.98 1.22
CA ARG A 76 12.83 4.86 0.19
C ARG A 76 11.87 5.08 -0.98
N ASN A 77 11.22 4.02 -1.44
CA ASN A 77 10.25 4.11 -2.54
C ASN A 77 9.03 4.93 -2.14
N MET A 78 8.51 4.74 -0.92
CA MET A 78 7.43 5.57 -0.39
C MET A 78 7.81 7.05 -0.36
N SER A 79 8.98 7.36 0.17
CA SER A 79 9.49 8.74 0.23
C SER A 79 9.58 9.36 -1.16
N PHE A 80 10.13 8.63 -2.13
CA PHE A 80 10.23 9.09 -3.51
C PHE A 80 8.85 9.35 -4.12
N LEU A 81 7.91 8.42 -3.98
CA LEU A 81 6.56 8.55 -4.50
C LEU A 81 5.82 9.74 -3.87
N MET A 82 5.92 9.89 -2.55
CA MET A 82 5.27 10.99 -1.84
C MET A 82 5.80 12.36 -2.31
N LYS A 83 7.11 12.48 -2.45
CA LYS A 83 7.74 13.71 -2.96
C LYS A 83 7.35 13.99 -4.42
N SER A 84 7.33 12.96 -5.25
CA SER A 84 6.98 13.06 -6.68
C SER A 84 5.52 13.44 -6.87
N ILE A 85 4.62 12.87 -6.08
CA ILE A 85 3.20 13.21 -6.11
C ILE A 85 2.97 14.64 -5.62
N ALA A 86 3.66 15.06 -4.56
CA ALA A 86 3.57 16.43 -4.07
C ALA A 86 4.04 17.44 -5.14
N LEU A 87 5.13 17.14 -5.83
CA LEU A 87 5.64 17.96 -6.93
C LEU A 87 4.66 17.98 -8.10
N GLY A 88 4.12 16.83 -8.51
CA GLY A 88 3.14 16.71 -9.57
C GLY A 88 1.84 17.47 -9.25
N ARG A 89 1.38 17.38 -7.99
CA ARG A 89 0.22 18.15 -7.52
C ARG A 89 0.45 19.65 -7.65
N GLU A 90 1.62 20.13 -7.27
CA GLU A 90 1.99 21.56 -7.35
C GLU A 90 2.02 22.05 -8.81
N GLN A 91 2.56 21.24 -9.73
CA GLN A 91 2.75 21.60 -11.13
C GLN A 91 1.49 21.41 -11.99
N PHE A 92 0.74 20.36 -11.77
CA PHE A 92 -0.34 19.92 -12.67
C PHE A 92 -1.71 19.84 -11.97
N GLY A 93 -1.76 19.89 -10.65
CA GLY A 93 -2.91 19.46 -9.88
C GLY A 93 -3.07 17.95 -9.87
N LEU A 94 -3.96 17.42 -9.04
CA LEU A 94 -4.31 16.00 -9.06
C LEU A 94 -5.18 15.68 -10.28
N PRO A 95 -5.21 14.40 -10.73
CA PRO A 95 -6.13 13.99 -11.79
C PRO A 95 -7.57 14.39 -11.50
N GLU A 96 -8.28 14.83 -12.52
CA GLU A 96 -9.68 15.21 -12.41
C GLU A 96 -10.55 14.04 -11.98
N LYS A 97 -11.50 14.29 -11.10
CA LYS A 97 -12.47 13.27 -10.67
C LYS A 97 -13.65 13.25 -11.62
N GLU A 98 -14.01 12.06 -12.05
CA GLU A 98 -15.27 11.81 -12.75
C GLU A 98 -16.37 11.44 -11.76
N GLU A 99 -17.62 11.72 -12.14
CA GLU A 99 -18.76 11.21 -11.44
C GLU A 99 -18.84 9.69 -11.59
N ARG A 100 -19.08 8.99 -10.49
CA ARG A 100 -19.02 7.53 -10.46
C ARG A 100 -20.23 6.92 -11.13
N VAL A 101 -19.99 6.06 -12.12
CA VAL A 101 -21.02 5.29 -12.80
C VAL A 101 -21.03 3.86 -12.25
N PHE A 102 -22.20 3.34 -11.98
CA PHE A 102 -22.37 1.97 -11.50
C PHE A 102 -23.01 1.10 -12.56
N THR A 103 -22.40 -0.06 -12.79
CA THR A 103 -22.96 -1.06 -13.68
C THR A 103 -23.86 -2.00 -12.88
N HIS A 104 -25.09 -2.16 -13.35
CA HIS A 104 -26.11 -2.97 -12.71
C HIS A 104 -26.80 -3.88 -13.74
N PHE A 105 -26.30 -5.11 -13.86
CA PHE A 105 -26.89 -6.10 -14.77
C PHE A 105 -27.78 -7.15 -14.06
N ILE A 106 -27.85 -7.12 -12.75
CA ILE A 106 -28.71 -8.03 -11.99
C ILE A 106 -30.10 -7.40 -11.90
N ARG A 107 -31.05 -8.11 -12.44
CA ARG A 107 -32.47 -7.73 -12.44
C ARG A 107 -33.25 -8.58 -11.45
#